data_0e4019a02491e6d45d48d71ea43f3dfb
#
_entry.id   0e4019a02491e6d45d48d71ea43f3dfb
#
_cell.length_a   1.000
_cell.length_b   1.000
_cell.length_c   1.000
_cell.angle_alpha   90.00
_cell.angle_beta   90.00
_cell.angle_gamma   90.00
#
_symmetry.space_group_name_H-M   'P 1'
#
loop_
_entity.id
_entity.type
_entity.pdbx_description
1 polymer ?
#
loop_
_entity_poly.entity_id
_entity_poly.type
_entity_poly.pdbx_seq_one_letter_code
_entity_poly.pdbx_strand_id
1 'polypeptide(L)'
;MGSNTENKSKNSEIDVLPFLSSILKEHGSLVHINLLGHSYVLLNDPDDIKVLLSSPQHINKGPEYGLLKPWLNKGLLTSGSQKWQMRRKMLTYTFHFKILETYISSFNKHAQCLTKKLENMAYNNQRVSIYTHMTLCALDLVCDTIMGTELRSQEGKSLEYVEAINTVTDITIKRIFKFWLWNESIFNLSQNGRDFNKSLKILHTFTENVIKEKRAKLESVNCLETEELSFGKKRVESFLDLLIGISKQNPEKMTDMDIREEVDTFLFEGHDTSSTAMTMAFIQLGLNQDIQNSAREELYSIFGDSDREATMADLKSMTYLDRVIKETIRLYPSVPSVTRMLRQHLHIKEYDIPPQTVVVVVPYLLHREEKHFPNPLTFDPDRFLPENSFNRHPYAFIPFSAGPRNCIGN
;
A
#
# COMPACT_ATOMS: atom_id res chain seq x y z
N MET A 1 51.20 -7.42 -3.18
CA MET A 1 50.88 -6.90 -4.52
C MET A 1 49.86 -7.82 -5.13
N GLY A 2 48.64 -7.37 -5.27
CA GLY A 2 47.54 -8.12 -5.84
C GLY A 2 46.34 -7.18 -5.86
N SER A 3 46.23 -6.37 -6.92
CA SER A 3 45.16 -5.40 -7.14
C SER A 3 43.87 -6.12 -7.57
N ASN A 4 42.93 -6.25 -6.67
CA ASN A 4 41.55 -6.57 -7.04
C ASN A 4 40.86 -5.31 -7.58
N THR A 5 40.89 -5.18 -8.88
CA THR A 5 40.01 -4.26 -9.62
C THR A 5 38.61 -4.87 -9.67
N GLU A 6 37.77 -4.47 -8.74
CA GLU A 6 36.33 -4.67 -8.87
C GLU A 6 35.83 -3.86 -10.08
N ASN A 7 35.56 -4.57 -11.16
CA ASN A 7 34.83 -4.07 -12.31
C ASN A 7 33.36 -3.78 -11.86
N LYS A 8 33.12 -2.58 -11.33
CA LYS A 8 31.77 -2.03 -11.25
C LYS A 8 31.30 -1.77 -12.67
N SER A 9 30.52 -2.68 -13.25
CA SER A 9 29.70 -2.39 -14.40
C SER A 9 28.77 -1.23 -14.00
N LYS A 10 29.07 -0.03 -14.48
CA LYS A 10 28.16 1.12 -14.44
C LYS A 10 26.98 0.81 -15.36
N ASN A 11 26.02 0.04 -14.89
CA ASN A 11 24.66 0.15 -15.38
C ASN A 11 24.16 1.52 -14.90
N SER A 12 24.09 2.48 -15.81
CA SER A 12 23.47 3.78 -15.59
C SER A 12 21.94 3.59 -15.50
N GLU A 13 21.47 2.99 -14.40
CA GLU A 13 20.05 3.11 -14.03
C GLU A 13 19.88 4.59 -13.65
N ILE A 14 19.09 5.30 -14.44
CA ILE A 14 18.72 6.68 -14.11
C ILE A 14 17.94 6.61 -12.79
N ASP A 15 18.48 7.24 -11.77
CA ASP A 15 17.75 7.39 -10.52
C ASP A 15 16.60 8.40 -10.75
N VAL A 16 15.41 7.85 -10.95
CA VAL A 16 14.25 8.60 -11.45
C VAL A 16 13.82 9.71 -10.48
N LEU A 17 13.87 9.46 -9.17
CA LEU A 17 13.43 10.46 -8.18
C LEU A 17 14.34 11.70 -8.14
N PRO A 18 15.67 11.58 -8.09
CA PRO A 18 16.57 12.72 -8.25
C PRO A 18 16.43 13.44 -9.60
N PHE A 19 16.22 12.71 -10.68
CA PHE A 19 15.96 13.30 -11.99
C PHE A 19 14.68 14.14 -12.00
N LEU A 20 13.57 13.64 -11.49
CA LEU A 20 12.31 14.40 -11.37
C LEU A 20 12.46 15.61 -10.44
N SER A 21 13.23 15.46 -9.35
CA SER A 21 13.53 16.57 -8.45
C SER A 21 14.31 17.69 -9.15
N SER A 22 15.29 17.35 -9.98
CA SER A 22 16.05 18.35 -10.74
C SER A 22 15.19 19.10 -11.75
N ILE A 23 14.32 18.40 -12.45
CA ILE A 23 13.36 19.00 -13.40
C ILE A 23 12.42 19.99 -12.69
N LEU A 24 11.85 19.62 -11.54
CA LEU A 24 10.99 20.52 -10.79
C LEU A 24 11.71 21.77 -10.27
N LYS A 25 12.99 21.64 -9.87
CA LYS A 25 13.81 22.77 -9.43
C LYS A 25 14.13 23.73 -10.58
N GLU A 26 14.32 23.21 -11.78
CA GLU A 26 14.68 24.00 -12.95
C GLU A 26 13.47 24.67 -13.62
N HIS A 27 12.35 23.94 -13.71
CA HIS A 27 11.20 24.36 -14.53
C HIS A 27 9.94 24.71 -13.73
N GLY A 28 9.96 24.57 -12.39
CA GLY A 28 8.85 24.90 -11.52
C GLY A 28 7.93 23.71 -11.21
N SER A 29 6.78 23.99 -10.58
CA SER A 29 5.85 22.99 -10.03
C SER A 29 4.92 22.31 -11.03
N LEU A 30 4.85 22.83 -12.27
CA LEU A 30 4.09 22.23 -13.37
C LEU A 30 5.02 22.06 -14.56
N VAL A 31 5.31 20.82 -14.93
CA VAL A 31 6.25 20.50 -16.00
C VAL A 31 5.64 19.54 -17.00
N HIS A 32 5.67 19.91 -18.28
CA HIS A 32 5.26 19.03 -19.38
C HIS A 32 6.47 18.26 -19.92
N ILE A 33 6.32 16.96 -20.02
CA ILE A 33 7.34 16.03 -20.53
C ILE A 33 6.73 15.22 -21.67
N ASN A 34 7.32 15.27 -22.86
CA ASN A 34 6.96 14.37 -23.95
C ASN A 34 7.96 13.21 -23.98
N LEU A 35 7.46 12.00 -23.71
CA LEU A 35 8.28 10.81 -23.70
C LEU A 35 7.76 9.80 -24.71
N LEU A 36 8.50 9.56 -25.78
CA LEU A 36 8.16 8.61 -26.86
C LEU A 36 6.73 8.82 -27.42
N GLY A 37 6.32 10.06 -27.59
CA GLY A 37 5.00 10.42 -28.12
C GLY A 37 3.85 10.38 -27.09
N HIS A 38 4.15 10.07 -25.85
CA HIS A 38 3.22 10.18 -24.73
C HIS A 38 3.42 11.48 -23.96
N SER A 39 2.35 12.20 -23.71
CA SER A 39 2.33 13.45 -22.95
C SER A 39 2.20 13.17 -21.47
N TYR A 40 3.16 13.65 -20.69
CA TYR A 40 3.15 13.59 -19.22
C TYR A 40 3.17 15.02 -18.67
N VAL A 41 2.42 15.25 -17.61
CA VAL A 41 2.48 16.51 -16.84
C VAL A 41 2.79 16.16 -15.39
N LEU A 42 3.88 16.67 -14.87
CA LEU A 42 4.28 16.52 -13.47
C LEU A 42 3.71 17.71 -12.68
N LEU A 43 2.96 17.43 -11.61
CA LEU A 43 2.42 18.42 -10.69
C LEU A 43 3.04 18.28 -9.32
N ASN A 44 3.53 19.40 -8.76
CA ASN A 44 4.13 19.46 -7.43
C ASN A 44 3.63 20.64 -6.58
N ASP A 45 2.59 21.35 -7.01
CA ASP A 45 1.92 22.39 -6.23
C ASP A 45 0.63 21.83 -5.61
N PRO A 46 0.41 22.01 -4.27
CA PRO A 46 -0.77 21.45 -3.60
C PRO A 46 -2.12 21.95 -4.14
N ASP A 47 -2.22 23.21 -4.60
CA ASP A 47 -3.45 23.76 -5.17
C ASP A 47 -3.75 23.07 -6.51
N ASP A 48 -2.73 22.89 -7.36
CA ASP A 48 -2.84 22.23 -8.66
C ASP A 48 -3.20 20.73 -8.47
N ILE A 49 -2.55 20.07 -7.52
CA ILE A 49 -2.83 18.67 -7.13
C ILE A 49 -4.27 18.52 -6.62
N LYS A 50 -4.76 19.49 -5.85
CA LYS A 50 -6.15 19.51 -5.38
C LYS A 50 -7.14 19.52 -6.55
N VAL A 51 -6.92 20.34 -7.56
CA VAL A 51 -7.79 20.39 -8.76
C VAL A 51 -7.88 19.01 -9.42
N LEU A 52 -6.76 18.33 -9.59
CA LEU A 52 -6.71 16.99 -10.19
C LEU A 52 -7.39 15.93 -9.30
N LEU A 53 -6.93 15.81 -8.06
CA LEU A 53 -7.27 14.66 -7.22
C LEU A 53 -8.68 14.74 -6.62
N SER A 54 -9.23 15.93 -6.40
CA SER A 54 -10.61 16.10 -5.94
C SER A 54 -11.66 15.87 -7.03
N SER A 55 -11.25 15.87 -8.30
CA SER A 55 -12.16 15.73 -9.43
C SER A 55 -12.75 14.32 -9.54
N PRO A 56 -14.08 14.17 -9.62
CA PRO A 56 -14.72 12.89 -9.91
C PRO A 56 -14.56 12.44 -11.37
N GLN A 57 -14.09 13.33 -12.26
CA GLN A 57 -13.92 13.07 -13.70
C GLN A 57 -12.53 12.48 -13.98
N HIS A 58 -11.49 12.89 -13.24
CA HIS A 58 -10.11 12.49 -13.44
C HIS A 58 -9.71 11.33 -12.54
N ILE A 59 -10.49 10.25 -12.55
CA ILE A 59 -10.29 9.06 -11.69
C ILE A 59 -9.53 7.91 -12.37
N ASN A 60 -9.29 8.01 -13.70
CA ASN A 60 -8.62 6.92 -14.41
C ASN A 60 -7.12 6.91 -14.12
N LYS A 61 -6.60 5.72 -13.85
CA LYS A 61 -5.17 5.49 -13.62
C LYS A 61 -4.37 5.63 -14.90
N GLY A 62 -3.08 5.94 -14.77
CA GLY A 62 -2.15 5.98 -15.88
C GLY A 62 -1.94 4.61 -16.56
N PRO A 63 -1.34 4.60 -17.76
CA PRO A 63 -1.18 3.37 -18.54
C PRO A 63 -0.28 2.32 -17.87
N GLU A 64 0.67 2.74 -17.02
CA GLU A 64 1.56 1.85 -16.27
C GLU A 64 0.82 0.90 -15.32
N TYR A 65 -0.35 1.29 -14.81
CA TYR A 65 -1.22 0.38 -14.05
C TYR A 65 -1.74 -0.78 -14.92
N GLY A 66 -1.67 -0.65 -16.23
CA GLY A 66 -1.94 -1.75 -17.16
C GLY A 66 -1.01 -2.93 -16.99
N LEU A 67 0.23 -2.70 -16.54
CA LEU A 67 1.23 -3.74 -16.29
C LEU A 67 0.87 -4.65 -15.11
N LEU A 68 0.00 -4.19 -14.20
CA LEU A 68 -0.53 -4.99 -13.09
C LEU A 68 -1.76 -5.83 -13.48
N LYS A 69 -2.37 -5.60 -14.66
CA LYS A 69 -3.58 -6.31 -15.07
C LYS A 69 -3.41 -7.84 -15.18
N PRO A 70 -2.28 -8.39 -15.64
CA PRO A 70 -2.10 -9.84 -15.64
C PRO A 70 -2.24 -10.45 -14.25
N TRP A 71 -1.92 -9.70 -13.19
CA TRP A 71 -2.07 -10.10 -11.80
C TRP A 71 -3.43 -9.72 -11.23
N LEU A 72 -3.73 -8.40 -11.14
CA LEU A 72 -4.87 -7.84 -10.42
C LEU A 72 -6.13 -7.67 -11.29
N ASN A 73 -6.03 -8.00 -12.57
CA ASN A 73 -7.07 -7.87 -13.58
C ASN A 73 -7.79 -6.50 -13.50
N LYS A 74 -9.09 -6.45 -13.19
CA LYS A 74 -9.92 -5.25 -13.03
C LYS A 74 -10.38 -5.04 -11.59
N GLY A 75 -9.55 -5.40 -10.61
CA GLY A 75 -9.79 -5.12 -9.20
C GLY A 75 -9.80 -3.62 -8.89
N LEU A 76 -10.05 -3.25 -7.62
CA LEU A 76 -10.26 -1.86 -7.22
C LEU A 76 -9.09 -0.93 -7.61
N LEU A 77 -7.84 -1.39 -7.59
CA LEU A 77 -6.68 -0.59 -7.97
C LEU A 77 -6.67 -0.23 -9.47
N THR A 78 -6.88 -1.23 -10.32
CA THR A 78 -6.65 -1.16 -11.77
C THR A 78 -7.89 -0.82 -12.58
N SER A 79 -9.10 -0.97 -12.00
CA SER A 79 -10.36 -0.66 -12.67
C SER A 79 -10.56 0.84 -12.86
N GLY A 80 -11.31 1.20 -13.90
CA GLY A 80 -11.69 2.57 -14.20
C GLY A 80 -13.19 2.79 -14.18
N SER A 81 -13.58 4.07 -14.27
CA SER A 81 -14.95 4.55 -14.52
C SER A 81 -16.03 3.87 -13.65
N GLN A 82 -17.07 3.32 -14.28
CA GLN A 82 -18.25 2.78 -13.59
C GLN A 82 -17.95 1.57 -12.72
N LYS A 83 -17.09 0.63 -13.19
CA LYS A 83 -16.74 -0.56 -12.39
C LYS A 83 -16.07 -0.13 -11.08
N TRP A 84 -15.14 0.81 -11.15
CA TRP A 84 -14.47 1.33 -9.96
C TRP A 84 -15.46 2.01 -8.99
N GLN A 85 -16.35 2.88 -9.47
CA GLN A 85 -17.33 3.57 -8.61
C GLN A 85 -18.23 2.59 -7.88
N MET A 86 -18.74 1.58 -8.59
CA MET A 86 -19.59 0.55 -8.02
C MET A 86 -18.83 -0.27 -6.95
N ARG A 87 -17.59 -0.70 -7.26
CA ARG A 87 -16.75 -1.47 -6.34
C ARG A 87 -16.35 -0.64 -5.12
N ARG A 88 -15.89 0.61 -5.33
CA ARG A 88 -15.53 1.51 -4.22
C ARG A 88 -16.69 1.70 -3.26
N LYS A 89 -17.89 1.99 -3.76
CA LYS A 89 -19.08 2.16 -2.92
C LYS A 89 -19.40 0.91 -2.11
N MET A 90 -19.33 -0.26 -2.72
CA MET A 90 -19.60 -1.54 -2.08
C MET A 90 -18.56 -1.87 -1.01
N LEU A 91 -17.28 -1.71 -1.33
CA LEU A 91 -16.18 -2.14 -0.47
C LEU A 91 -15.90 -1.16 0.67
N THR A 92 -16.22 0.12 0.54
CA THR A 92 -15.99 1.13 1.59
C THR A 92 -16.68 0.73 2.91
N TYR A 93 -17.81 0.02 2.85
CA TYR A 93 -18.51 -0.44 4.05
C TYR A 93 -17.66 -1.37 4.93
N THR A 94 -16.82 -2.23 4.32
CA THR A 94 -15.98 -3.19 5.07
C THR A 94 -14.81 -2.52 5.80
N PHE A 95 -14.50 -1.27 5.45
CA PHE A 95 -13.46 -0.46 6.10
C PHE A 95 -14.04 0.55 7.09
N HIS A 96 -15.31 0.38 7.48
CA HIS A 96 -15.92 1.25 8.49
C HIS A 96 -15.24 1.05 9.84
N PHE A 97 -15.01 2.15 10.57
CA PHE A 97 -14.28 2.17 11.85
C PHE A 97 -14.73 1.09 12.84
N LYS A 98 -16.05 0.85 12.99
CA LYS A 98 -16.59 -0.20 13.88
C LYS A 98 -16.16 -1.62 13.50
N ILE A 99 -15.86 -1.86 12.22
CA ILE A 99 -15.34 -3.16 11.76
C ILE A 99 -13.84 -3.23 12.08
N LEU A 100 -13.11 -2.16 11.84
CA LEU A 100 -11.68 -2.09 12.12
C LEU A 100 -11.38 -2.28 13.63
N GLU A 101 -12.25 -1.78 14.53
CA GLU A 101 -12.12 -2.01 15.96
C GLU A 101 -12.12 -3.51 16.34
N THR A 102 -12.83 -4.34 15.57
CA THR A 102 -12.89 -5.79 15.85
C THR A 102 -11.57 -6.51 15.52
N TYR A 103 -10.70 -5.90 14.77
CA TYR A 103 -9.42 -6.48 14.36
C TYR A 103 -8.29 -6.27 15.38
N ILE A 104 -8.52 -5.51 16.46
CA ILE A 104 -7.48 -5.21 17.45
C ILE A 104 -6.86 -6.48 18.06
N SER A 105 -7.66 -7.52 18.30
CA SER A 105 -7.17 -8.80 18.81
C SER A 105 -6.24 -9.50 17.83
N SER A 106 -6.56 -9.45 16.53
CA SER A 106 -5.67 -9.97 15.47
C SER A 106 -4.36 -9.18 15.42
N PHE A 107 -4.42 -7.85 15.55
CA PHE A 107 -3.22 -7.03 15.60
C PHE A 107 -2.33 -7.39 16.78
N ASN A 108 -2.88 -7.52 17.99
CA ASN A 108 -2.14 -7.93 19.18
C ASN A 108 -1.49 -9.31 18.98
N LYS A 109 -2.25 -10.29 18.51
CA LYS A 109 -1.77 -11.67 18.26
C LYS A 109 -0.55 -11.69 17.33
N HIS A 110 -0.65 -11.00 16.18
CA HIS A 110 0.42 -11.02 15.18
C HIS A 110 1.62 -10.16 15.59
N ALA A 111 1.39 -9.06 16.32
CA ALA A 111 2.43 -8.24 16.92
C ALA A 111 3.23 -9.04 17.98
N GLN A 112 2.57 -9.77 18.87
CA GLN A 112 3.23 -10.65 19.86
C GLN A 112 4.08 -11.74 19.18
N CYS A 113 3.59 -12.35 18.09
CA CYS A 113 4.37 -13.31 17.32
C CYS A 113 5.65 -12.67 16.76
N LEU A 114 5.54 -11.47 16.19
CA LEU A 114 6.68 -10.71 15.66
C LEU A 114 7.67 -10.35 16.76
N THR A 115 7.18 -9.78 17.87
CA THR A 115 8.01 -9.35 19.01
C THR A 115 8.84 -10.50 19.54
N LYS A 116 8.24 -11.66 19.82
CA LYS A 116 8.95 -12.87 20.32
C LYS A 116 10.07 -13.30 19.36
N LYS A 117 9.86 -13.20 18.04
CA LYS A 117 10.89 -13.53 17.06
C LYS A 117 12.05 -12.54 17.08
N LEU A 118 11.74 -11.24 17.10
CA LEU A 118 12.75 -10.20 17.15
C LEU A 118 13.55 -10.24 18.46
N GLU A 119 12.91 -10.53 19.59
CA GLU A 119 13.58 -10.74 20.89
C GLU A 119 14.61 -11.87 20.83
N ASN A 120 14.22 -13.03 20.28
CA ASN A 120 15.13 -14.17 20.11
C ASN A 120 16.33 -13.83 19.22
N MET A 121 16.10 -13.06 18.15
CA MET A 121 17.17 -12.63 17.25
C MET A 121 18.08 -11.60 17.92
N ALA A 122 17.51 -10.66 18.66
CA ALA A 122 18.26 -9.67 19.43
C ALA A 122 19.12 -10.34 20.52
N TYR A 123 18.56 -11.31 21.26
CA TYR A 123 19.29 -12.08 22.27
C TYR A 123 20.50 -12.80 21.68
N ASN A 124 20.38 -13.32 20.46
CA ASN A 124 21.46 -14.02 19.76
C ASN A 124 22.37 -13.07 18.95
N ASN A 125 22.23 -11.75 19.06
CA ASN A 125 22.96 -10.75 18.28
C ASN A 125 22.92 -11.01 16.75
N GLN A 126 21.81 -11.52 16.24
CA GLN A 126 21.63 -11.81 14.82
C GLN A 126 21.33 -10.53 14.04
N ARG A 127 21.98 -10.38 12.90
CA ARG A 127 21.57 -9.36 11.91
C ARG A 127 20.33 -9.85 11.18
N VAL A 128 19.29 -9.01 11.14
CA VAL A 128 18.00 -9.38 10.55
C VAL A 128 17.62 -8.43 9.42
N SER A 129 16.95 -8.97 8.40
CA SER A 129 16.23 -8.17 7.43
C SER A 129 14.86 -7.82 8.01
N ILE A 130 14.74 -6.64 8.60
CA ILE A 130 13.47 -6.22 9.22
C ILE A 130 12.32 -6.21 8.22
N TYR A 131 12.57 -5.84 6.95
CA TYR A 131 11.57 -5.85 5.89
C TYR A 131 10.89 -7.21 5.73
N THR A 132 11.65 -8.30 5.71
CA THR A 132 11.09 -9.66 5.58
C THR A 132 10.14 -9.98 6.74
N HIS A 133 10.50 -9.64 7.97
CA HIS A 133 9.65 -9.88 9.14
C HIS A 133 8.38 -9.03 9.13
N MET A 134 8.48 -7.75 8.72
CA MET A 134 7.31 -6.88 8.56
C MET A 134 6.37 -7.37 7.46
N THR A 135 6.92 -7.84 6.34
CA THR A 135 6.13 -8.40 5.23
C THR A 135 5.33 -9.63 5.67
N LEU A 136 5.97 -10.58 6.36
CA LEU A 136 5.29 -11.79 6.86
C LEU A 136 4.22 -11.46 7.90
N CYS A 137 4.49 -10.50 8.80
CA CYS A 137 3.52 -10.03 9.78
C CYS A 137 2.33 -9.33 9.12
N ALA A 138 2.58 -8.40 8.19
CA ALA A 138 1.53 -7.70 7.46
C ALA A 138 0.66 -8.65 6.63
N LEU A 139 1.25 -9.67 6.03
CA LEU A 139 0.52 -10.69 5.27
C LEU A 139 -0.40 -11.50 6.19
N ASP A 140 0.09 -11.95 7.34
CA ASP A 140 -0.74 -12.65 8.33
C ASP A 140 -1.88 -11.76 8.83
N LEU A 141 -1.62 -10.47 9.09
CA LEU A 141 -2.66 -9.50 9.47
C LEU A 141 -3.74 -9.35 8.41
N VAL A 142 -3.36 -9.19 7.15
CA VAL A 142 -4.33 -9.04 6.05
C VAL A 142 -5.15 -10.32 5.86
N CYS A 143 -4.52 -11.48 5.94
CA CYS A 143 -5.24 -12.76 5.80
C CYS A 143 -6.20 -13.00 6.96
N ASP A 144 -5.81 -12.71 8.19
CA ASP A 144 -6.65 -12.91 9.36
C ASP A 144 -7.83 -11.91 9.40
N THR A 145 -7.57 -10.62 9.15
CA THR A 145 -8.57 -9.55 9.26
C THR A 145 -9.47 -9.44 8.01
N ILE A 146 -8.87 -9.31 6.83
CA ILE A 146 -9.60 -9.05 5.59
C ILE A 146 -10.15 -10.35 4.98
N MET A 147 -9.33 -11.42 4.94
CA MET A 147 -9.76 -12.69 4.36
C MET A 147 -10.46 -13.60 5.36
N GLY A 148 -10.27 -13.36 6.67
CA GLY A 148 -10.80 -14.22 7.73
C GLY A 148 -10.24 -15.65 7.67
N THR A 149 -8.96 -15.78 7.30
CA THR A 149 -8.22 -17.05 7.19
C THR A 149 -6.85 -16.91 7.83
N GLU A 150 -6.43 -17.92 8.57
CA GLU A 150 -5.13 -17.94 9.27
C GLU A 150 -4.05 -18.54 8.38
N LEU A 151 -3.05 -17.74 7.99
CA LEU A 151 -2.02 -18.16 7.03
C LEU A 151 -0.73 -18.67 7.69
N ARG A 152 -0.36 -18.09 8.83
CA ARG A 152 0.88 -18.41 9.59
C ARG A 152 2.16 -18.21 8.77
N SER A 153 2.20 -17.13 8.00
CA SER A 153 3.38 -16.77 7.21
C SER A 153 4.61 -16.54 8.07
N GLN A 154 4.41 -15.94 9.23
CA GLN A 154 5.49 -15.77 10.22
C GLN A 154 6.09 -17.10 10.69
N GLU A 155 5.37 -18.21 10.61
CA GLU A 155 5.87 -19.56 10.90
C GLU A 155 6.56 -20.23 9.69
N GLY A 156 6.72 -19.53 8.59
CA GLY A 156 7.41 -20.01 7.38
C GLY A 156 6.54 -20.78 6.39
N LYS A 157 5.19 -20.78 6.56
CA LYS A 157 4.29 -21.58 5.72
C LYS A 157 3.98 -20.99 4.34
N SER A 158 4.37 -19.73 4.08
CA SER A 158 3.97 -18.99 2.85
C SER A 158 5.14 -18.28 2.17
N LEU A 159 6.35 -18.76 2.34
CA LEU A 159 7.54 -18.13 1.77
C LEU A 159 7.47 -18.07 0.24
N GLU A 160 6.97 -19.13 -0.42
CA GLU A 160 6.83 -19.19 -1.87
C GLU A 160 5.89 -18.07 -2.40
N TYR A 161 4.81 -17.78 -1.67
CA TYR A 161 3.90 -16.68 -2.02
C TYR A 161 4.60 -15.31 -1.89
N VAL A 162 5.35 -15.08 -0.82
CA VAL A 162 6.09 -13.83 -0.61
C VAL A 162 7.18 -13.64 -1.66
N GLU A 163 7.91 -14.70 -2.00
CA GLU A 163 8.91 -14.66 -3.08
C GLU A 163 8.26 -14.36 -4.43
N ALA A 164 7.10 -14.94 -4.72
CA ALA A 164 6.35 -14.69 -5.94
C ALA A 164 5.88 -13.23 -6.03
N ILE A 165 5.37 -12.65 -4.94
CA ILE A 165 5.01 -11.22 -4.88
C ILE A 165 6.22 -10.35 -5.17
N ASN A 166 7.32 -10.56 -4.46
CA ASN A 166 8.54 -9.76 -4.64
C ASN A 166 9.03 -9.83 -6.10
N THR A 167 8.98 -11.02 -6.70
CA THR A 167 9.36 -11.22 -8.11
C THR A 167 8.44 -10.44 -9.06
N VAL A 168 7.12 -10.54 -8.88
CA VAL A 168 6.15 -9.85 -9.74
C VAL A 168 6.27 -8.34 -9.59
N THR A 169 6.42 -7.83 -8.37
CA THR A 169 6.56 -6.41 -8.08
C THR A 169 7.86 -5.85 -8.66
N ASP A 170 9.00 -6.51 -8.43
CA ASP A 170 10.30 -6.08 -8.96
C ASP A 170 10.31 -6.04 -10.50
N ILE A 171 9.77 -7.09 -11.14
CA ILE A 171 9.67 -7.14 -12.61
C ILE A 171 8.73 -6.05 -13.13
N THR A 172 7.61 -5.79 -12.44
CA THR A 172 6.66 -4.75 -12.83
C THR A 172 7.31 -3.37 -12.76
N ILE A 173 8.02 -3.06 -11.68
CA ILE A 173 8.74 -1.79 -11.53
C ILE A 173 9.79 -1.63 -12.63
N LYS A 174 10.61 -2.64 -12.89
CA LYS A 174 11.59 -2.63 -13.97
C LYS A 174 10.93 -2.43 -15.34
N ARG A 175 9.74 -3.02 -15.54
CA ARG A 175 8.97 -2.93 -16.78
C ARG A 175 8.41 -1.53 -17.02
N ILE A 176 8.04 -0.78 -15.96
CA ILE A 176 7.58 0.61 -16.08
C ILE A 176 8.58 1.46 -16.85
N PHE A 177 9.88 1.30 -16.57
CA PHE A 177 10.94 2.09 -17.19
C PHE A 177 11.51 1.49 -18.49
N LYS A 178 11.08 0.27 -18.88
CA LYS A 178 11.50 -0.41 -20.11
C LYS A 178 10.33 -0.49 -21.09
N PHE A 179 10.01 0.61 -21.76
CA PHE A 179 8.82 0.74 -22.62
C PHE A 179 8.71 -0.33 -23.70
N TRP A 180 9.84 -0.86 -24.23
CA TRP A 180 9.80 -1.99 -25.17
C TRP A 180 9.26 -3.28 -24.57
N LEU A 181 9.28 -3.42 -23.24
CA LEU A 181 8.67 -4.55 -22.52
C LEU A 181 7.18 -4.32 -22.20
N TRP A 182 6.59 -3.19 -22.59
CA TRP A 182 5.16 -2.98 -22.46
C TRP A 182 4.37 -3.85 -23.44
N ASN A 183 4.97 -4.19 -24.59
CA ASN A 183 4.38 -5.18 -25.50
C ASN A 183 4.45 -6.57 -24.86
N GLU A 184 3.28 -7.19 -24.66
CA GLU A 184 3.13 -8.51 -23.99
C GLU A 184 3.89 -9.62 -24.72
N SER A 185 3.90 -9.60 -26.06
CA SER A 185 4.59 -10.64 -26.85
C SER A 185 6.10 -10.58 -26.63
N ILE A 186 6.68 -9.39 -26.65
CA ILE A 186 8.12 -9.17 -26.39
C ILE A 186 8.46 -9.53 -24.94
N PHE A 187 7.60 -9.12 -24.01
CA PHE A 187 7.80 -9.39 -22.58
C PHE A 187 7.81 -10.90 -22.30
N ASN A 188 6.83 -11.65 -22.82
CA ASN A 188 6.70 -13.08 -22.59
C ASN A 188 7.86 -13.91 -23.16
N LEU A 189 8.57 -13.41 -24.18
CA LEU A 189 9.79 -14.04 -24.71
C LEU A 189 11.00 -13.82 -23.80
N SER A 190 11.00 -12.80 -22.95
CA SER A 190 12.10 -12.49 -22.05
C SER A 190 12.17 -13.44 -20.84
N GLN A 191 13.34 -13.49 -20.17
CA GLN A 191 13.47 -14.22 -18.90
C GLN A 191 12.53 -13.64 -17.84
N ASN A 192 12.46 -12.29 -17.73
CA ASN A 192 11.54 -11.61 -16.82
C ASN A 192 10.09 -12.01 -17.06
N GLY A 193 9.66 -12.16 -18.31
CA GLY A 193 8.31 -12.62 -18.64
C GLY A 193 8.02 -14.05 -18.18
N ARG A 194 8.98 -14.95 -18.33
CA ARG A 194 8.86 -16.33 -17.86
C ARG A 194 8.76 -16.41 -16.33
N ASP A 195 9.64 -15.67 -15.64
CA ASP A 195 9.67 -15.63 -14.17
C ASP A 195 8.39 -14.98 -13.61
N PHE A 196 7.94 -13.90 -14.25
CA PHE A 196 6.68 -13.23 -13.95
C PHE A 196 5.48 -14.20 -14.06
N ASN A 197 5.34 -14.90 -15.19
CA ASN A 197 4.23 -15.82 -15.42
C ASN A 197 4.26 -17.01 -14.45
N LYS A 198 5.44 -17.53 -14.09
CA LYS A 198 5.59 -18.57 -13.07
C LYS A 198 5.10 -18.07 -11.72
N SER A 199 5.51 -16.87 -11.31
CA SER A 199 5.11 -16.26 -10.05
C SER A 199 3.62 -15.92 -10.02
N LEU A 200 3.04 -15.44 -11.13
CA LEU A 200 1.59 -15.23 -11.25
C LEU A 200 0.78 -16.50 -10.99
N LYS A 201 1.24 -17.64 -11.50
CA LYS A 201 0.54 -18.91 -11.26
C LYS A 201 0.51 -19.25 -9.77
N ILE A 202 1.61 -19.00 -9.04
CA ILE A 202 1.67 -19.20 -7.58
C ILE A 202 0.66 -18.29 -6.88
N LEU A 203 0.68 -16.98 -7.22
CA LEU A 203 -0.20 -15.99 -6.61
C LEU A 203 -1.68 -16.33 -6.83
N HIS A 204 -2.09 -16.60 -8.05
CA HIS A 204 -3.48 -16.94 -8.39
C HIS A 204 -3.93 -18.24 -7.74
N THR A 205 -3.08 -19.29 -7.75
CA THR A 205 -3.40 -20.56 -7.09
C THR A 205 -3.60 -20.37 -5.59
N PHE A 206 -2.77 -19.54 -4.95
CA PHE A 206 -2.91 -19.21 -3.54
C PHE A 206 -4.25 -18.53 -3.25
N THR A 207 -4.59 -17.49 -4.01
CA THR A 207 -5.84 -16.74 -3.85
C THR A 207 -7.06 -17.62 -4.08
N GLU A 208 -7.04 -18.46 -5.12
CA GLU A 208 -8.12 -19.41 -5.40
C GLU A 208 -8.31 -20.42 -4.26
N ASN A 209 -7.24 -20.90 -3.64
CA ASN A 209 -7.32 -21.78 -2.48
C ASN A 209 -7.93 -21.07 -1.27
N VAL A 210 -7.52 -19.82 -0.98
CA VAL A 210 -8.11 -19.01 0.10
C VAL A 210 -9.61 -18.84 -0.09
N ILE A 211 -10.05 -18.51 -1.30
CA ILE A 211 -11.48 -18.35 -1.62
C ILE A 211 -12.23 -19.67 -1.44
N LYS A 212 -11.67 -20.77 -1.93
CA LYS A 212 -12.26 -22.11 -1.84
C LYS A 212 -12.41 -22.58 -0.40
N GLU A 213 -11.36 -22.42 0.41
CA GLU A 213 -11.41 -22.77 1.85
C GLU A 213 -12.45 -21.95 2.60
N LYS A 214 -12.55 -20.66 2.29
CA LYS A 214 -13.53 -19.78 2.91
C LYS A 214 -14.95 -20.16 2.55
N ARG A 215 -15.22 -20.49 1.28
CA ARG A 215 -16.54 -20.99 0.84
C ARG A 215 -16.92 -22.26 1.57
N ALA A 216 -16.04 -23.23 1.68
CA ALA A 216 -16.27 -24.48 2.39
C ALA A 216 -16.60 -24.26 3.87
N LYS A 217 -15.87 -23.34 4.55
CA LYS A 217 -16.17 -22.96 5.94
C LYS A 217 -17.57 -22.33 6.09
N LEU A 218 -17.96 -21.44 5.17
CA LEU A 218 -19.27 -20.80 5.20
C LEU A 218 -20.42 -21.79 4.93
N GLU A 219 -20.22 -22.79 4.11
CA GLU A 219 -21.19 -23.85 3.82
C GLU A 219 -21.38 -24.78 5.01
N SER A 220 -20.29 -25.16 5.69
CA SER A 220 -20.36 -26.01 6.88
C SER A 220 -21.06 -25.32 8.06
N VAL A 221 -20.85 -24.02 8.26
CA VAL A 221 -21.52 -23.23 9.32
C VAL A 221 -23.03 -23.11 9.05
N ASN A 222 -23.44 -22.82 7.81
CA ASN A 222 -24.85 -22.72 7.45
C ASN A 222 -25.60 -24.05 7.61
N CYS A 223 -24.92 -25.20 7.47
CA CYS A 223 -25.51 -26.50 7.75
C CYS A 223 -25.72 -26.75 9.25
N LEU A 224 -24.90 -26.17 10.12
CA LEU A 224 -25.00 -26.33 11.58
C LEU A 224 -26.02 -25.36 12.23
N GLU A 225 -26.13 -24.13 11.67
CA GLU A 225 -27.06 -23.11 12.17
C GLU A 225 -28.56 -23.42 11.87
N THR A 226 -28.85 -24.37 11.00
CA THR A 226 -30.20 -24.89 10.78
C THR A 226 -30.69 -25.79 11.93
N GLU A 227 -29.79 -26.25 12.80
CA GLU A 227 -30.14 -27.14 13.93
C GLU A 227 -30.19 -26.43 15.30
N GLU A 228 -29.61 -25.25 15.46
CA GLU A 228 -29.66 -24.49 16.72
C GLU A 228 -29.96 -23.01 16.50
N LEU A 229 -31.20 -22.62 16.69
CA LEU A 229 -31.62 -21.23 16.91
C LEU A 229 -31.02 -20.72 18.23
N SER A 230 -29.78 -20.31 18.23
CA SER A 230 -29.14 -19.67 19.37
C SER A 230 -28.90 -18.19 19.11
N PHE A 231 -29.63 -17.41 19.87
CA PHE A 231 -29.62 -15.96 19.97
C PHE A 231 -28.24 -15.36 20.18
N GLY A 232 -27.84 -14.39 19.31
CA GLY A 232 -27.22 -13.18 19.90
C GLY A 232 -25.74 -12.92 19.69
N LYS A 233 -25.00 -13.52 18.72
CA LYS A 233 -23.69 -12.91 18.27
C LYS A 233 -23.68 -12.79 16.75
N LYS A 234 -23.99 -11.60 16.25
CA LYS A 234 -23.76 -11.25 14.85
C LYS A 234 -22.26 -11.42 14.59
N ARG A 235 -21.87 -12.45 13.85
CA ARG A 235 -20.50 -12.70 13.44
C ARG A 235 -20.04 -11.49 12.61
N VAL A 236 -18.90 -10.92 12.94
CA VAL A 236 -18.29 -9.87 12.11
C VAL A 236 -17.88 -10.51 10.79
N GLU A 237 -18.55 -10.12 9.72
CA GLU A 237 -18.28 -10.60 8.38
C GLU A 237 -16.95 -10.00 7.90
N SER A 238 -15.98 -10.85 7.53
CA SER A 238 -14.77 -10.39 6.87
C SER A 238 -15.09 -9.83 5.47
N PHE A 239 -14.16 -9.09 4.90
CA PHE A 239 -14.27 -8.61 3.52
C PHE A 239 -14.59 -9.75 2.53
N LEU A 240 -13.92 -10.89 2.66
CA LEU A 240 -14.16 -12.04 1.79
C LEU A 240 -15.54 -12.67 2.04
N ASP A 241 -16.05 -12.68 3.29
CA ASP A 241 -17.42 -13.12 3.60
C ASP A 241 -18.46 -12.26 2.86
N LEU A 242 -18.27 -10.94 2.86
CA LEU A 242 -19.13 -10.02 2.12
C LEU A 242 -19.15 -10.33 0.62
N LEU A 243 -17.96 -10.49 0.00
CA LEU A 243 -17.88 -10.77 -1.44
C LEU A 243 -18.57 -12.10 -1.82
N ILE A 244 -18.34 -13.15 -1.02
CA ILE A 244 -18.98 -14.45 -1.22
C ILE A 244 -20.51 -14.34 -1.01
N GLY A 245 -20.96 -13.59 -0.01
CA GLY A 245 -22.38 -13.33 0.25
C GLY A 245 -23.05 -12.63 -0.91
N ILE A 246 -22.43 -11.58 -1.46
CA ILE A 246 -22.94 -10.88 -2.65
C ILE A 246 -22.99 -11.81 -3.86
N SER A 247 -21.94 -12.61 -4.08
CA SER A 247 -21.88 -13.58 -5.19
C SER A 247 -23.00 -14.62 -5.10
N LYS A 248 -23.32 -15.11 -3.92
CA LYS A 248 -24.45 -16.04 -3.71
C LYS A 248 -25.80 -15.42 -4.04
N GLN A 249 -26.01 -14.16 -3.65
CA GLN A 249 -27.27 -13.44 -3.88
C GLN A 249 -27.42 -12.93 -5.32
N ASN A 250 -26.32 -12.50 -5.95
CA ASN A 250 -26.31 -11.87 -7.26
C ASN A 250 -25.08 -12.34 -8.08
N PRO A 251 -25.06 -13.57 -8.62
CA PRO A 251 -23.92 -14.11 -9.34
C PRO A 251 -23.52 -13.29 -10.57
N GLU A 252 -24.48 -12.57 -11.17
CA GLU A 252 -24.23 -11.69 -12.32
C GLU A 252 -23.48 -10.41 -11.96
N LYS A 253 -23.61 -9.94 -10.71
CA LYS A 253 -22.94 -8.73 -10.21
C LYS A 253 -21.56 -9.00 -9.63
N MET A 254 -21.33 -10.22 -9.14
CA MET A 254 -20.10 -10.66 -8.50
C MET A 254 -19.78 -12.10 -8.91
N THR A 255 -18.98 -12.25 -9.96
CA THR A 255 -18.49 -13.55 -10.42
C THR A 255 -17.30 -14.03 -9.57
N ASP A 256 -16.90 -15.29 -9.70
CA ASP A 256 -15.69 -15.81 -9.04
C ASP A 256 -14.43 -15.07 -9.47
N MET A 257 -14.37 -14.63 -10.74
CA MET A 257 -13.29 -13.80 -11.23
C MET A 257 -13.28 -12.43 -10.53
N ASP A 258 -14.44 -11.81 -10.31
CA ASP A 258 -14.54 -10.54 -9.60
C ASP A 258 -14.10 -10.66 -8.14
N ILE A 259 -14.42 -11.78 -7.46
CA ILE A 259 -13.94 -12.06 -6.10
C ILE A 259 -12.42 -12.18 -6.11
N ARG A 260 -11.85 -12.96 -7.04
CA ARG A 260 -10.40 -13.14 -7.15
C ARG A 260 -9.68 -11.81 -7.40
N GLU A 261 -10.17 -10.97 -8.31
CA GLU A 261 -9.61 -9.65 -8.61
C GLU A 261 -9.49 -8.77 -7.36
N GLU A 262 -10.54 -8.75 -6.54
CA GLU A 262 -10.53 -7.95 -5.31
C GLU A 262 -9.65 -8.60 -4.24
N VAL A 263 -9.67 -9.92 -4.07
CA VAL A 263 -8.80 -10.62 -3.10
C VAL A 263 -7.33 -10.43 -3.46
N ASP A 264 -6.94 -10.61 -4.74
CA ASP A 264 -5.57 -10.34 -5.20
C ASP A 264 -5.16 -8.88 -4.91
N THR A 265 -6.06 -7.93 -5.20
CA THR A 265 -5.81 -6.50 -4.96
C THR A 265 -5.59 -6.20 -3.48
N PHE A 266 -6.47 -6.67 -2.60
CA PHE A 266 -6.38 -6.37 -1.17
C PHE A 266 -5.28 -7.13 -0.45
N LEU A 267 -4.96 -8.37 -0.88
CA LEU A 267 -3.80 -9.09 -0.39
C LEU A 267 -2.51 -8.34 -0.72
N PHE A 268 -2.36 -7.88 -1.96
CA PHE A 268 -1.18 -7.13 -2.38
C PHE A 268 -1.08 -5.77 -1.68
N GLU A 269 -2.09 -4.92 -1.85
CA GLU A 269 -2.04 -3.55 -1.35
C GLU A 269 -1.96 -3.47 0.17
N GLY A 270 -2.65 -4.38 0.88
CA GLY A 270 -2.69 -4.35 2.34
C GLY A 270 -1.37 -4.73 3.00
N HIS A 271 -0.67 -5.77 2.49
CA HIS A 271 0.56 -6.20 3.13
C HIS A 271 1.80 -5.41 2.67
N ASP A 272 1.94 -5.11 1.37
CA ASP A 272 3.16 -4.49 0.83
C ASP A 272 3.36 -3.05 1.32
N THR A 273 2.30 -2.23 1.28
CA THR A 273 2.37 -0.84 1.74
C THR A 273 2.55 -0.74 3.26
N SER A 274 1.86 -1.59 4.03
CA SER A 274 1.96 -1.61 5.49
C SER A 274 3.32 -2.10 5.95
N SER A 275 3.86 -3.17 5.34
CA SER A 275 5.21 -3.68 5.65
C SER A 275 6.29 -2.64 5.35
N THR A 276 6.18 -1.91 4.25
CA THR A 276 7.09 -0.82 3.89
C THR A 276 7.04 0.29 4.94
N ALA A 277 5.84 0.76 5.32
CA ALA A 277 5.69 1.81 6.33
C ALA A 277 6.26 1.38 7.69
N MET A 278 5.93 0.18 8.16
CA MET A 278 6.48 -0.38 9.41
C MET A 278 8.01 -0.50 9.35
N THR A 279 8.54 -1.03 8.25
CA THR A 279 9.99 -1.15 8.04
C THR A 279 10.69 0.20 8.16
N MET A 280 10.18 1.22 7.48
CA MET A 280 10.76 2.55 7.51
C MET A 280 10.63 3.19 8.90
N ALA A 281 9.52 2.96 9.61
CA ALA A 281 9.36 3.43 10.99
C ALA A 281 10.42 2.83 11.92
N PHE A 282 10.66 1.51 11.86
CA PHE A 282 11.70 0.86 12.65
C PHE A 282 13.10 1.36 12.30
N ILE A 283 13.40 1.56 11.02
CA ILE A 283 14.68 2.12 10.58
C ILE A 283 14.85 3.55 11.14
N GLN A 284 13.83 4.40 11.04
CA GLN A 284 13.91 5.78 11.53
C GLN A 284 14.05 5.84 13.05
N LEU A 285 13.33 5.01 13.78
CA LEU A 285 13.51 4.89 15.23
C LEU A 285 14.92 4.38 15.60
N GLY A 286 15.44 3.43 14.84
CA GLY A 286 16.81 2.94 15.05
C GLY A 286 17.90 3.98 14.79
N LEU A 287 17.68 4.90 13.85
CA LEU A 287 18.61 5.98 13.50
C LEU A 287 18.51 7.21 14.42
N ASN A 288 17.35 7.43 15.05
CA ASN A 288 17.05 8.60 15.87
C ASN A 288 16.71 8.15 17.31
N GLN A 289 17.76 7.93 18.12
CA GLN A 289 17.62 7.36 19.47
C GLN A 289 16.85 8.23 20.46
N ASP A 290 16.93 9.54 20.35
CA ASP A 290 16.17 10.51 21.12
C ASP A 290 14.66 10.40 20.86
N ILE A 291 14.28 10.30 19.58
CA ILE A 291 12.88 10.08 19.16
C ILE A 291 12.39 8.70 19.61
N GLN A 292 13.23 7.67 19.51
CA GLN A 292 12.91 6.33 20.00
C GLN A 292 12.64 6.36 21.52
N ASN A 293 13.48 7.05 22.29
CA ASN A 293 13.32 7.19 23.75
C ASN A 293 12.01 7.91 24.10
N SER A 294 11.69 9.01 23.41
CA SER A 294 10.42 9.74 23.64
C SER A 294 9.20 8.85 23.30
N ALA A 295 9.25 8.08 22.22
CA ALA A 295 8.19 7.12 21.90
C ALA A 295 8.07 6.01 22.97
N ARG A 296 9.19 5.53 23.49
CA ARG A 296 9.22 4.55 24.57
C ARG A 296 8.64 5.12 25.87
N GLU A 297 8.96 6.36 26.22
CA GLU A 297 8.41 7.04 27.40
C GLU A 297 6.88 7.20 27.31
N GLU A 298 6.35 7.56 26.12
CA GLU A 298 4.90 7.58 25.89
C GLU A 298 4.28 6.20 26.12
N LEU A 299 4.84 5.15 25.52
CA LEU A 299 4.33 3.78 25.68
C LEU A 299 4.40 3.31 27.13
N TYR A 300 5.49 3.66 27.84
CA TYR A 300 5.63 3.33 29.26
C TYR A 300 4.60 4.09 30.12
N SER A 301 4.26 5.31 29.79
CA SER A 301 3.19 6.06 30.48
C SER A 301 1.81 5.44 30.33
N ILE A 302 1.55 4.71 29.21
CA ILE A 302 0.28 4.07 28.93
C ILE A 302 0.19 2.65 29.52
N PHE A 303 1.27 1.88 29.42
CA PHE A 303 1.27 0.46 29.79
C PHE A 303 1.99 0.15 31.09
N GLY A 304 2.93 1.02 31.54
CA GLY A 304 3.83 0.71 32.64
C GLY A 304 4.63 -0.56 32.36
N ASP A 305 4.72 -1.43 33.37
CA ASP A 305 5.37 -2.75 33.26
C ASP A 305 4.37 -3.88 32.88
N SER A 306 3.18 -3.53 32.37
CA SER A 306 2.15 -4.50 32.04
C SER A 306 2.31 -5.05 30.62
N ASP A 307 2.25 -6.38 30.48
CA ASP A 307 2.24 -7.10 29.19
C ASP A 307 0.83 -7.23 28.60
N ARG A 308 -0.14 -6.44 29.08
CA ARG A 308 -1.51 -6.49 28.58
C ARG A 308 -1.59 -6.12 27.09
N GLU A 309 -2.58 -6.68 26.44
CA GLU A 309 -2.90 -6.32 25.07
C GLU A 309 -3.32 -4.84 24.94
N ALA A 310 -2.96 -4.22 23.80
CA ALA A 310 -3.38 -2.87 23.48
C ALA A 310 -4.87 -2.81 23.12
N THR A 311 -5.53 -1.75 23.53
CA THR A 311 -6.93 -1.44 23.20
C THR A 311 -7.02 -0.26 22.22
N MET A 312 -8.20 -0.03 21.64
CA MET A 312 -8.45 1.15 20.83
C MET A 312 -8.26 2.47 21.59
N ALA A 313 -8.50 2.46 22.90
CA ALA A 313 -8.27 3.62 23.75
C ALA A 313 -6.77 3.91 23.90
N ASP A 314 -5.96 2.87 24.07
CA ASP A 314 -4.50 3.00 24.14
C ASP A 314 -3.94 3.56 22.83
N LEU A 315 -4.39 3.03 21.66
CA LEU A 315 -3.95 3.53 20.35
C LEU A 315 -4.25 5.04 20.17
N LYS A 316 -5.40 5.51 20.64
CA LYS A 316 -5.76 6.94 20.61
C LYS A 316 -4.89 7.80 21.52
N SER A 317 -4.32 7.20 22.56
CA SER A 317 -3.43 7.90 23.52
C SER A 317 -1.98 7.98 23.05
N MET A 318 -1.58 7.18 22.05
CA MET A 318 -0.23 7.16 21.46
C MET A 318 -0.01 8.32 20.49
N THR A 319 -0.09 9.55 21.00
CA THR A 319 -0.06 10.77 20.17
C THR A 319 1.32 11.09 19.61
N TYR A 320 2.39 10.76 20.35
CA TYR A 320 3.76 10.94 19.87
C TYR A 320 4.10 9.90 18.82
N LEU A 321 3.76 8.63 19.07
CA LEU A 321 3.96 7.55 18.10
C LEU A 321 3.18 7.79 16.79
N ASP A 322 1.97 8.34 16.86
CA ASP A 322 1.21 8.78 15.69
C ASP A 322 1.98 9.81 14.85
N ARG A 323 2.62 10.80 15.51
CA ARG A 323 3.47 11.79 14.83
C ARG A 323 4.72 11.16 14.22
N VAL A 324 5.35 10.20 14.92
CA VAL A 324 6.48 9.42 14.38
C VAL A 324 6.09 8.67 13.11
N ILE A 325 4.92 8.03 13.11
CA ILE A 325 4.40 7.31 11.93
C ILE A 325 4.12 8.30 10.79
N LYS A 326 3.47 9.43 11.07
CA LYS A 326 3.20 10.47 10.06
C LYS A 326 4.49 11.01 9.44
N GLU A 327 5.51 11.27 10.25
CA GLU A 327 6.82 11.74 9.76
C GLU A 327 7.55 10.67 8.94
N THR A 328 7.40 9.41 9.34
CA THR A 328 7.94 8.28 8.56
C THR A 328 7.34 8.23 7.16
N ILE A 329 6.01 8.23 7.04
CA ILE A 329 5.35 8.16 5.74
C ILE A 329 5.41 9.47 4.96
N ARG A 330 5.77 10.60 5.60
CA ARG A 330 6.15 11.82 4.90
C ARG A 330 7.45 11.63 4.14
N LEU A 331 8.50 11.19 4.84
CA LEU A 331 9.81 10.97 4.22
C LEU A 331 9.81 9.74 3.30
N TYR A 332 9.14 8.69 3.69
CA TYR A 332 9.15 7.41 2.97
C TYR A 332 7.71 6.93 2.69
N PRO A 333 6.97 7.65 1.82
CA PRO A 333 5.63 7.22 1.45
C PRO A 333 5.72 5.86 0.73
N SER A 334 4.95 4.87 1.21
CA SER A 334 4.93 3.53 0.62
C SER A 334 4.57 3.55 -0.87
N VAL A 335 3.78 4.53 -1.30
CA VAL A 335 3.47 4.80 -2.71
C VAL A 335 4.08 6.15 -3.09
N PRO A 336 5.29 6.16 -3.70
CA PRO A 336 6.03 7.38 -3.97
C PRO A 336 5.43 8.25 -5.07
N SER A 337 4.62 7.67 -5.97
CA SER A 337 3.98 8.40 -7.07
C SER A 337 2.60 7.84 -7.40
N VAL A 338 1.71 8.70 -7.85
CA VAL A 338 0.39 8.33 -8.39
C VAL A 338 0.13 9.05 -9.70
N THR A 339 -0.56 8.39 -10.63
CA THR A 339 -0.85 8.97 -11.94
C THR A 339 -2.34 8.97 -12.25
N ARG A 340 -2.73 9.89 -13.13
CA ARG A 340 -4.09 9.98 -13.70
C ARG A 340 -3.99 10.16 -15.20
N MET A 341 -4.72 9.35 -15.95
CA MET A 341 -4.95 9.54 -17.38
C MET A 341 -6.15 10.46 -17.56
N LEU A 342 -5.95 11.60 -18.16
CA LEU A 342 -7.03 12.54 -18.46
C LEU A 342 -7.94 11.99 -19.56
N ARG A 343 -9.24 12.08 -19.36
CA ARG A 343 -10.28 11.79 -20.38
C ARG A 343 -10.93 13.03 -20.94
N GLN A 344 -10.79 14.13 -20.22
CA GLN A 344 -11.30 15.45 -20.57
C GLN A 344 -10.19 16.46 -20.29
N HIS A 345 -10.36 17.69 -20.73
CA HIS A 345 -9.47 18.79 -20.43
C HIS A 345 -9.37 19.04 -18.92
N LEU A 346 -8.17 19.33 -18.46
CA LEU A 346 -7.90 19.76 -17.08
C LEU A 346 -7.33 21.17 -17.11
N HIS A 347 -8.09 22.12 -16.56
CA HIS A 347 -7.65 23.50 -16.45
C HIS A 347 -6.93 23.73 -15.12
N ILE A 348 -5.69 24.16 -15.18
CA ILE A 348 -4.85 24.50 -14.01
C ILE A 348 -4.22 25.85 -14.30
N LYS A 349 -4.58 26.88 -13.50
CA LYS A 349 -4.12 28.25 -13.73
C LYS A 349 -4.41 28.68 -15.18
N GLU A 350 -3.41 29.15 -15.90
CA GLU A 350 -3.49 29.53 -17.32
C GLU A 350 -3.36 28.36 -18.30
N TYR A 351 -3.10 27.15 -17.81
CA TYR A 351 -2.85 25.99 -18.67
C TYR A 351 -4.10 25.15 -18.89
N ASP A 352 -4.31 24.77 -20.12
CA ASP A 352 -5.32 23.81 -20.54
C ASP A 352 -4.65 22.50 -20.98
N ILE A 353 -4.72 21.49 -20.11
CA ILE A 353 -4.07 20.20 -20.31
C ILE A 353 -5.05 19.27 -21.05
N PRO A 354 -4.69 18.81 -22.27
CA PRO A 354 -5.60 18.07 -23.12
C PRO A 354 -5.85 16.64 -22.63
N PRO A 355 -6.95 16.00 -23.10
CA PRO A 355 -7.19 14.58 -22.89
C PRO A 355 -6.02 13.71 -23.37
N GLN A 356 -5.94 12.48 -22.84
CA GLN A 356 -4.87 11.50 -23.09
C GLN A 356 -3.48 11.90 -22.52
N THR A 357 -3.40 13.01 -21.80
CA THR A 357 -2.23 13.35 -20.99
C THR A 357 -2.22 12.54 -19.70
N VAL A 358 -1.07 12.01 -19.33
CA VAL A 358 -0.84 11.39 -18.02
C VAL A 358 -0.35 12.44 -17.04
N VAL A 359 -1.14 12.71 -16.01
CA VAL A 359 -0.71 13.62 -14.94
C VAL A 359 -0.11 12.81 -13.80
N VAL A 360 1.10 13.20 -13.41
CA VAL A 360 1.92 12.53 -12.40
C VAL A 360 2.00 13.41 -11.17
N VAL A 361 1.67 12.86 -10.02
CA VAL A 361 1.88 13.47 -8.70
C VAL A 361 2.87 12.59 -7.95
N VAL A 362 3.90 13.18 -7.38
CA VAL A 362 4.96 12.46 -6.66
C VAL A 362 4.97 12.87 -5.19
N PRO A 363 4.17 12.21 -4.32
CA PRO A 363 4.16 12.48 -2.87
C PRO A 363 5.56 12.51 -2.26
N TYR A 364 6.47 11.64 -2.71
CA TYR A 364 7.86 11.63 -2.26
C TYR A 364 8.58 12.97 -2.45
N LEU A 365 8.35 13.68 -3.56
CA LEU A 365 8.92 15.01 -3.81
C LEU A 365 8.12 16.11 -3.10
N LEU A 366 6.79 16.06 -3.22
CA LEU A 366 5.88 17.01 -2.60
C LEU A 366 6.09 17.14 -1.08
N HIS A 367 6.24 16.00 -0.39
CA HIS A 367 6.47 15.96 1.05
C HIS A 367 7.87 16.45 1.46
N ARG A 368 8.74 16.77 0.51
CA ARG A 368 10.09 17.33 0.68
C ARG A 368 10.23 18.78 0.23
N GLU A 369 9.11 19.42 -0.11
CA GLU A 369 9.11 20.84 -0.45
C GLU A 369 9.36 21.71 0.79
N GLU A 370 10.43 22.49 0.76
CA GLU A 370 10.86 23.40 1.85
C GLU A 370 9.74 24.36 2.27
N LYS A 371 8.94 24.84 1.30
CA LYS A 371 7.81 25.73 1.53
C LYS A 371 6.77 25.14 2.49
N HIS A 372 6.59 23.82 2.47
CA HIS A 372 5.57 23.12 3.25
C HIS A 372 6.14 22.38 4.46
N PHE A 373 7.41 22.01 4.36
CA PHE A 373 8.15 21.25 5.37
C PHE A 373 9.57 21.85 5.54
N PRO A 374 9.75 22.88 6.36
CA PRO A 374 11.07 23.47 6.62
C PRO A 374 12.09 22.42 7.06
N ASN A 375 13.33 22.47 6.56
CA ASN A 375 14.35 21.42 6.74
C ASN A 375 13.82 20.02 6.37
N PRO A 376 13.33 19.80 5.15
CA PRO A 376 12.46 18.67 4.81
C PRO A 376 13.14 17.30 4.93
N LEU A 377 14.46 17.21 4.98
CA LEU A 377 15.20 15.96 5.11
C LEU A 377 15.43 15.52 6.56
N THR A 378 15.19 16.42 7.52
CA THR A 378 15.26 16.08 8.95
C THR A 378 14.05 15.29 9.37
N PHE A 379 14.27 14.18 10.08
CA PHE A 379 13.20 13.39 10.69
C PHE A 379 12.76 14.07 12.00
N ASP A 380 11.60 14.73 11.94
CA ASP A 380 11.09 15.56 13.04
C ASP A 380 9.58 15.34 13.22
N PRO A 381 9.17 14.47 14.17
CA PRO A 381 7.76 14.20 14.47
C PRO A 381 6.95 15.44 14.90
N ASP A 382 7.59 16.45 15.46
CA ASP A 382 6.90 17.65 15.96
C ASP A 382 6.38 18.55 14.85
N ARG A 383 6.74 18.28 13.58
CA ARG A 383 6.06 18.86 12.41
C ARG A 383 4.56 18.58 12.37
N PHE A 384 4.11 17.52 13.04
CA PHE A 384 2.72 17.09 13.09
C PHE A 384 2.01 17.50 14.39
N LEU A 385 2.64 18.33 15.22
CA LEU A 385 1.94 19.06 16.28
C LEU A 385 0.85 19.95 15.67
N PRO A 386 -0.29 20.14 16.36
CA PRO A 386 -1.37 21.00 15.86
C PRO A 386 -0.91 22.39 15.46
N GLU A 387 -0.08 23.03 16.29
CA GLU A 387 0.48 24.37 16.07
C GLU A 387 1.39 24.45 14.85
N ASN A 388 2.09 23.36 14.48
CA ASN A 388 3.00 23.30 13.33
C ASN A 388 2.31 22.85 12.04
N SER A 389 1.10 22.31 12.14
CA SER A 389 0.34 21.78 11.01
C SER A 389 -0.87 22.60 10.62
N PHE A 390 -1.33 23.53 11.47
CA PHE A 390 -2.56 24.31 11.27
C PHE A 390 -2.62 25.06 9.93
N ASN A 391 -1.51 25.69 9.52
CA ASN A 391 -1.44 26.47 8.28
C ASN A 391 -0.97 25.63 7.06
N ARG A 392 -0.72 24.33 7.23
CA ARG A 392 -0.26 23.49 6.12
C ARG A 392 -1.42 23.17 5.19
N HIS A 393 -1.20 23.38 3.88
CA HIS A 393 -2.20 23.06 2.90
C HIS A 393 -2.56 21.55 2.96
N PRO A 394 -3.86 21.15 2.98
CA PRO A 394 -4.26 19.75 3.14
C PRO A 394 -3.68 18.81 2.08
N TYR A 395 -3.43 19.31 0.88
CA TYR A 395 -2.83 18.54 -0.20
C TYR A 395 -1.29 18.57 -0.24
N ALA A 396 -0.64 19.24 0.73
CA ALA A 396 0.82 19.17 0.87
C ALA A 396 1.28 17.86 1.56
N PHE A 397 0.38 17.15 2.26
CA PHE A 397 0.65 15.86 2.89
C PHE A 397 -0.41 14.83 2.47
N ILE A 398 -0.09 14.01 1.47
CA ILE A 398 -1.02 13.06 0.83
C ILE A 398 -0.44 11.65 0.73
N PRO A 399 0.04 11.04 1.84
CA PRO A 399 0.65 9.70 1.80
C PRO A 399 -0.33 8.60 1.36
N PHE A 400 -1.63 8.84 1.54
CA PHE A 400 -2.74 7.97 1.12
C PHE A 400 -3.46 8.47 -0.13
N SER A 401 -2.79 9.34 -0.94
CA SER A 401 -3.45 10.09 -2.01
C SER A 401 -4.57 10.98 -1.45
N ALA A 402 -5.45 11.50 -2.31
CA ALA A 402 -6.57 12.34 -1.90
C ALA A 402 -7.74 12.21 -2.89
N GLY A 403 -8.90 12.79 -2.51
CA GLY A 403 -10.12 12.82 -3.32
C GLY A 403 -10.81 11.47 -3.43
N PRO A 404 -11.72 11.30 -4.41
CA PRO A 404 -12.55 10.11 -4.53
C PRO A 404 -11.75 8.81 -4.63
N ARG A 405 -10.53 8.87 -5.17
CA ARG A 405 -9.65 7.73 -5.41
C ARG A 405 -8.48 7.64 -4.42
N ASN A 406 -8.68 8.16 -3.20
CA ASN A 406 -7.74 7.97 -2.10
C ASN A 406 -7.70 6.49 -1.64
N CYS A 407 -6.76 6.16 -0.77
CA CYS A 407 -6.68 4.84 -0.13
C CYS A 407 -8.00 4.50 0.57
N ILE A 408 -8.49 3.26 0.41
CA ILE A 408 -9.70 2.79 1.07
C ILE A 408 -9.46 2.43 2.53
N GLY A 409 -8.21 2.10 2.88
CA GLY A 409 -7.79 1.75 4.23
C GLY A 409 -7.32 2.93 5.08
N ASN A 410 -7.61 4.18 4.67
CA ASN A 410 -7.21 5.39 5.39
C ASN A 410 -8.32 5.86 6.35
#